data_7dd4048fdb583f5491ba641840b217d1
#
_entry.id   7dd4048fdb583f5491ba641840b217d1
#
_cell.length_a   1.000
_cell.length_b   1.000
_cell.length_c   1.000
_cell.angle_alpha   90.00
_cell.angle_beta   90.00
_cell.angle_gamma   90.00
#
_symmetry.space_group_name_H-M   'P 1'
#
loop_
_entity.id
_entity.type
_entity.pdbx_description
1 polymer ?
#
loop_
_entity_poly.entity_id
_entity_poly.type
_entity_poly.pdbx_seq_one_letter_code
_entity_poly.pdbx_strand_id
1 'polypeptide(L)'
;MPTTPDLIVLHEHPEWQKPLFAALQRRGVAFEPFDVTRAAFSNTAPPRARLYFNQASPSAYLRGNTRAVPLALAYMRTLQQQGARVLNGADVFALELSKSVQATLLQTLGIDTPRSITFNEAAALRAHAHEITWPAVLKPDQGGSGARIEVVESIEQVEAIFRRDPSYWLPDNLFLLQEYLPHDPEQGIVRLEFLGGQLLYAMRVKTHGRFNLCPSPVCNPDDGDGICEIPAAVEAPPVEFFAYPEVPAAAVATAQRIVQAARLDVGGIEYLETPDGRRVFYDINANSNLRPSVAAEFGFDPFERVVDYLVAQLRA
;
A
#
# COMPACT_ATOMS: atom_id res chain seq x y z
N MET A 1 -19.34 -15.18 30.52
CA MET A 1 -18.21 -14.24 30.38
C MET A 1 -17.94 -14.12 28.88
N PRO A 2 -17.71 -12.93 28.31
CA PRO A 2 -17.30 -12.86 26.92
C PRO A 2 -16.00 -13.64 26.75
N THR A 3 -15.97 -14.55 25.80
CA THR A 3 -14.77 -15.32 25.47
C THR A 3 -13.73 -14.34 24.90
N THR A 4 -12.52 -14.38 25.44
CA THR A 4 -11.39 -13.61 24.90
C THR A 4 -11.19 -14.01 23.42
N PRO A 5 -11.17 -13.07 22.47
CA PRO A 5 -10.94 -13.42 21.08
C PRO A 5 -9.51 -13.96 20.90
N ASP A 6 -9.35 -14.91 20.00
CA ASP A 6 -8.01 -15.40 19.62
C ASP A 6 -7.28 -14.35 18.76
N LEU A 7 -8.03 -13.65 17.92
CA LEU A 7 -7.54 -12.70 16.92
C LEU A 7 -8.29 -11.37 17.01
N ILE A 8 -7.56 -10.25 16.94
CA ILE A 8 -8.14 -8.93 16.68
C ILE A 8 -7.62 -8.44 15.32
N VAL A 9 -8.55 -8.02 14.44
CA VAL A 9 -8.22 -7.45 13.13
C VAL A 9 -8.42 -5.93 13.19
N LEU A 10 -7.32 -5.19 13.10
CA LEU A 10 -7.35 -3.73 13.02
C LEU A 10 -7.73 -3.34 11.60
N HIS A 11 -8.76 -2.51 11.41
CA HIS A 11 -9.19 -2.08 10.08
C HIS A 11 -9.70 -0.64 10.10
N GLU A 12 -9.62 -0.01 8.95
CA GLU A 12 -10.14 1.34 8.72
C GLU A 12 -11.40 1.32 7.84
N HIS A 13 -11.56 0.27 7.02
CA HIS A 13 -12.67 0.16 6.08
C HIS A 13 -13.38 -1.20 6.20
N PRO A 14 -14.56 -1.29 6.85
CA PRO A 14 -15.21 -2.57 7.13
C PRO A 14 -15.61 -3.34 5.85
N GLU A 15 -16.01 -2.63 4.80
CA GLU A 15 -16.43 -3.27 3.54
C GLU A 15 -15.28 -4.08 2.89
N TRP A 16 -14.06 -3.58 2.96
CA TRP A 16 -12.91 -4.28 2.40
C TRP A 16 -12.55 -5.55 3.19
N GLN A 17 -12.97 -5.61 4.46
CA GLN A 17 -12.70 -6.75 5.33
C GLN A 17 -13.76 -7.85 5.23
N LYS A 18 -14.90 -7.62 4.56
CA LYS A 18 -15.98 -8.61 4.47
C LYS A 18 -15.50 -9.99 3.97
N PRO A 19 -14.67 -10.11 2.92
CA PRO A 19 -14.19 -11.41 2.47
C PRO A 19 -13.34 -12.14 3.53
N LEU A 20 -12.44 -11.41 4.21
CA LEU A 20 -11.62 -11.96 5.29
C LEU A 20 -12.49 -12.39 6.47
N PHE A 21 -13.42 -11.54 6.92
CA PHE A 21 -14.31 -11.85 8.04
C PHE A 21 -15.20 -13.06 7.74
N ALA A 22 -15.72 -13.15 6.51
CA ALA A 22 -16.49 -14.32 6.08
C ALA A 22 -15.64 -15.60 6.10
N ALA A 23 -14.38 -15.55 5.66
CA ALA A 23 -13.47 -16.69 5.72
C ALA A 23 -13.15 -17.08 7.16
N LEU A 24 -12.86 -16.13 8.07
CA LEU A 24 -12.65 -16.39 9.49
C LEU A 24 -13.87 -17.05 10.15
N GLN A 25 -15.08 -16.57 9.83
CA GLN A 25 -16.34 -17.16 10.32
C GLN A 25 -16.53 -18.60 9.83
N ARG A 26 -16.32 -18.87 8.53
CA ARG A 26 -16.41 -20.24 7.96
C ARG A 26 -15.46 -21.22 8.65
N ARG A 27 -14.28 -20.72 9.05
CA ARG A 27 -13.24 -21.53 9.73
C ARG A 27 -13.41 -21.60 11.24
N GLY A 28 -14.45 -20.95 11.80
CA GLY A 28 -14.71 -20.96 13.24
C GLY A 28 -13.63 -20.28 14.08
N VAL A 29 -12.89 -19.33 13.52
CA VAL A 29 -11.88 -18.57 14.27
C VAL A 29 -12.58 -17.51 15.12
N ALA A 30 -12.30 -17.48 16.43
CA ALA A 30 -12.83 -16.46 17.35
C ALA A 30 -12.08 -15.14 17.12
N PHE A 31 -12.69 -14.19 16.42
CA PHE A 31 -12.08 -12.91 16.12
C PHE A 31 -12.97 -11.71 16.50
N GLU A 32 -12.32 -10.57 16.70
CA GLU A 32 -12.97 -9.26 16.94
C GLU A 32 -12.43 -8.24 15.92
N PRO A 33 -13.31 -7.55 15.17
CA PRO A 33 -12.91 -6.39 14.38
C PRO A 33 -12.63 -5.19 15.30
N PHE A 34 -11.54 -4.46 15.01
CA PHE A 34 -11.19 -3.23 15.72
C PHE A 34 -11.12 -2.08 14.72
N ASP A 35 -12.17 -1.24 14.71
CA ASP A 35 -12.28 -0.10 13.82
C ASP A 35 -11.42 1.07 14.33
N VAL A 36 -10.28 1.31 13.67
CA VAL A 36 -9.34 2.37 14.05
C VAL A 36 -9.83 3.79 13.74
N THR A 37 -10.97 3.94 13.05
CA THR A 37 -11.55 5.26 12.77
C THR A 37 -12.27 5.86 13.96
N ARG A 38 -12.73 5.00 14.91
CA ARG A 38 -13.58 5.36 16.06
C ARG A 38 -13.11 4.72 17.37
N ALA A 39 -11.83 4.42 17.45
CA ALA A 39 -11.27 3.67 18.55
C ALA A 39 -10.61 4.55 19.61
N ALA A 40 -10.54 4.00 20.82
CA ALA A 40 -9.66 4.44 21.90
C ALA A 40 -9.06 3.20 22.57
N PHE A 41 -7.86 3.33 23.13
CA PHE A 41 -7.21 2.28 23.89
C PHE A 41 -6.56 2.84 25.16
N SER A 42 -6.43 1.99 26.16
CA SER A 42 -5.71 2.32 27.40
C SER A 42 -4.26 1.84 27.29
N ASN A 43 -3.31 2.73 27.57
CA ASN A 43 -1.88 2.41 27.55
C ASN A 43 -1.47 1.40 28.66
N THR A 44 -2.33 1.21 29.68
CA THR A 44 -2.10 0.31 30.80
C THR A 44 -2.91 -0.98 30.73
N ALA A 45 -3.88 -1.07 29.84
CA ALA A 45 -4.65 -2.29 29.66
C ALA A 45 -3.79 -3.38 28.98
N PRO A 46 -3.84 -4.63 29.47
CA PRO A 46 -3.12 -5.72 28.81
C PRO A 46 -3.73 -6.04 27.43
N PRO A 47 -2.96 -6.67 26.53
CA PRO A 47 -3.48 -7.18 25.27
C PRO A 47 -4.67 -8.12 25.49
N ARG A 48 -5.72 -7.97 24.65
CA ARG A 48 -6.98 -8.70 24.77
C ARG A 48 -7.08 -9.92 23.86
N ALA A 49 -6.08 -10.16 23.01
CA ALA A 49 -6.04 -11.28 22.09
C ALA A 49 -4.63 -11.87 22.02
N ARG A 50 -4.54 -13.11 21.54
CA ARG A 50 -3.27 -13.81 21.32
C ARG A 50 -2.54 -13.27 20.10
N LEU A 51 -3.29 -12.80 19.10
CA LEU A 51 -2.78 -12.31 17.83
C LEU A 51 -3.53 -11.05 17.39
N TYR A 52 -2.81 -10.13 16.81
CA TYR A 52 -3.36 -8.95 16.14
C TYR A 52 -2.95 -8.97 14.67
N PHE A 53 -3.85 -8.57 13.78
CA PHE A 53 -3.57 -8.46 12.36
C PHE A 53 -3.92 -7.05 11.87
N ASN A 54 -2.95 -6.34 11.34
CA ASN A 54 -3.14 -5.00 10.81
C ASN A 54 -3.66 -5.04 9.38
N GLN A 55 -4.81 -4.41 9.17
CA GLN A 55 -5.45 -4.14 7.90
C GLN A 55 -5.86 -2.66 7.78
N ALA A 56 -5.23 -1.77 8.57
CA ALA A 56 -5.40 -0.33 8.41
C ALA A 56 -4.68 0.15 7.15
N SER A 57 -5.33 1.00 6.37
CA SER A 57 -4.81 1.45 5.07
C SER A 57 -4.09 2.80 5.16
N PRO A 58 -2.93 2.98 4.53
CA PRO A 58 -2.28 4.29 4.41
C PRO A 58 -3.14 5.32 3.66
N SER A 59 -4.04 4.88 2.78
CA SER A 59 -4.95 5.75 2.02
C SER A 59 -6.21 6.19 2.80
N ALA A 60 -6.29 5.92 4.10
CA ALA A 60 -7.43 6.31 4.95
C ALA A 60 -7.79 7.80 4.85
N TYR A 61 -6.80 8.66 4.62
CA TYR A 61 -7.01 10.11 4.47
C TYR A 61 -7.90 10.48 3.28
N LEU A 62 -7.89 9.70 2.20
CA LEU A 62 -8.76 9.91 1.03
C LEU A 62 -10.25 9.76 1.36
N ARG A 63 -10.55 9.06 2.44
CA ARG A 63 -11.90 8.80 2.95
C ARG A 63 -12.25 9.63 4.19
N GLY A 64 -11.46 10.70 4.46
CA GLY A 64 -11.64 11.56 5.63
C GLY A 64 -11.16 10.95 6.96
N ASN A 65 -10.59 9.74 6.93
CA ASN A 65 -10.15 9.00 8.12
C ASN A 65 -8.67 9.29 8.48
N THR A 66 -8.21 10.53 8.34
CA THR A 66 -6.82 10.94 8.58
C THR A 66 -6.30 10.54 9.96
N ARG A 67 -7.18 10.52 10.99
CA ARG A 67 -6.81 10.18 12.37
C ARG A 67 -6.63 8.67 12.59
N ALA A 68 -7.10 7.83 11.70
CA ALA A 68 -7.02 6.37 11.81
C ALA A 68 -5.56 5.88 11.75
N VAL A 69 -4.76 6.44 10.85
CA VAL A 69 -3.37 6.05 10.64
C VAL A 69 -2.49 6.25 11.90
N PRO A 70 -2.42 7.46 12.49
CA PRO A 70 -1.63 7.67 13.70
C PRO A 70 -2.15 6.87 14.89
N LEU A 71 -3.47 6.67 15.02
CA LEU A 71 -4.03 5.84 16.08
C LEU A 71 -3.64 4.37 15.92
N ALA A 72 -3.77 3.81 14.71
CA ALA A 72 -3.37 2.44 14.42
C ALA A 72 -1.89 2.21 14.73
N LEU A 73 -1.01 3.11 14.29
CA LEU A 73 0.43 3.03 14.54
C LEU A 73 0.75 3.09 16.04
N ALA A 74 0.14 4.02 16.78
CA ALA A 74 0.32 4.14 18.23
C ALA A 74 -0.17 2.89 18.96
N TYR A 75 -1.33 2.36 18.57
CA TYR A 75 -1.90 1.16 19.19
C TYR A 75 -1.01 -0.07 18.94
N MET A 76 -0.58 -0.30 17.71
CA MET A 76 0.32 -1.42 17.39
C MET A 76 1.65 -1.33 18.17
N ARG A 77 2.25 -0.14 18.27
CA ARG A 77 3.45 0.07 19.09
C ARG A 77 3.21 -0.25 20.56
N THR A 78 2.08 0.18 21.11
CA THR A 78 1.70 -0.13 22.50
C THR A 78 1.54 -1.65 22.69
N LEU A 79 0.82 -2.33 21.81
CA LEU A 79 0.64 -3.78 21.84
C LEU A 79 2.00 -4.51 21.79
N GLN A 80 2.87 -4.14 20.89
CA GLN A 80 4.19 -4.78 20.74
C GLN A 80 5.11 -4.51 21.94
N GLN A 81 5.06 -3.31 22.55
CA GLN A 81 5.75 -3.01 23.80
C GLN A 81 5.24 -3.86 24.96
N GLN A 82 3.98 -4.23 24.95
CA GLN A 82 3.37 -5.14 25.93
C GLN A 82 3.58 -6.62 25.59
N GLY A 83 4.38 -6.94 24.56
CA GLY A 83 4.70 -8.30 24.16
C GLY A 83 3.64 -8.98 23.28
N ALA A 84 2.62 -8.26 22.81
CA ALA A 84 1.65 -8.82 21.89
C ALA A 84 2.24 -9.06 20.50
N ARG A 85 1.80 -10.14 19.86
CA ARG A 85 2.14 -10.45 18.48
C ARG A 85 1.22 -9.69 17.54
N VAL A 86 1.80 -8.86 16.66
CA VAL A 86 1.08 -8.08 15.65
C VAL A 86 1.64 -8.42 14.28
N LEU A 87 0.82 -9.01 13.42
CA LEU A 87 1.17 -9.26 12.01
C LEU A 87 1.03 -7.97 11.21
N ASN A 88 1.95 -7.74 10.29
CA ASN A 88 2.16 -6.45 9.66
C ASN A 88 2.18 -5.32 10.72
N GLY A 89 3.03 -5.53 11.75
CA GLY A 89 3.08 -4.68 12.93
C GLY A 89 3.56 -3.26 12.64
N ALA A 90 3.87 -2.51 13.70
CA ALA A 90 4.13 -1.09 13.62
C ALA A 90 5.27 -0.70 12.67
N ASP A 91 6.38 -1.46 12.64
CA ASP A 91 7.52 -1.16 11.76
C ASP A 91 7.17 -1.42 10.29
N VAL A 92 6.42 -2.49 10.02
CA VAL A 92 5.94 -2.83 8.68
C VAL A 92 4.96 -1.77 8.17
N PHE A 93 4.03 -1.36 9.03
CA PHE A 93 3.09 -0.30 8.69
C PHE A 93 3.78 1.06 8.51
N ALA A 94 4.78 1.38 9.34
CA ALA A 94 5.59 2.59 9.18
C ALA A 94 6.35 2.59 7.84
N LEU A 95 6.87 1.44 7.40
CA LEU A 95 7.49 1.30 6.08
C LEU A 95 6.47 1.52 4.96
N GLU A 96 5.25 0.96 5.07
CA GLU A 96 4.19 1.18 4.08
C GLU A 96 3.78 2.66 3.98
N LEU A 97 3.80 3.37 5.10
CA LEU A 97 3.44 4.80 5.16
C LEU A 97 4.47 5.72 4.50
N SER A 98 5.69 5.25 4.20
CA SER A 98 6.77 6.12 3.73
C SER A 98 7.46 5.57 2.48
N LYS A 99 7.12 6.15 1.34
CA LYS A 99 7.75 5.79 0.05
C LYS A 99 9.23 6.17 -0.01
N SER A 100 9.65 7.19 0.71
CA SER A 100 11.06 7.56 0.86
C SER A 100 11.86 6.48 1.59
N VAL A 101 11.30 5.93 2.67
CA VAL A 101 11.93 4.82 3.40
C VAL A 101 11.92 3.54 2.57
N GLN A 102 10.85 3.26 1.81
CA GLN A 102 10.80 2.15 0.86
C GLN A 102 11.90 2.27 -0.20
N ALA A 103 12.06 3.45 -0.83
CA ALA A 103 13.11 3.70 -1.82
C ALA A 103 14.52 3.47 -1.22
N THR A 104 14.75 3.95 -0.01
CA THR A 104 16.02 3.75 0.71
C THR A 104 16.27 2.27 1.00
N LEU A 105 15.24 1.53 1.44
CA LEU A 105 15.35 0.08 1.66
C LEU A 105 15.74 -0.66 0.39
N LEU A 106 15.05 -0.37 -0.73
CA LEU A 106 15.34 -0.99 -2.02
C LEU A 106 16.77 -0.71 -2.48
N GLN A 107 17.24 0.54 -2.37
CA GLN A 107 18.63 0.92 -2.66
C GLN A 107 19.65 0.18 -1.78
N THR A 108 19.38 0.09 -0.48
CA THR A 108 20.25 -0.62 0.47
C THR A 108 20.38 -2.11 0.15
N LEU A 109 19.32 -2.70 -0.40
CA LEU A 109 19.31 -4.09 -0.89
C LEU A 109 19.99 -4.25 -2.25
N GLY A 110 20.42 -3.16 -2.90
CA GLY A 110 20.96 -3.17 -4.26
C GLY A 110 19.92 -3.58 -5.31
N ILE A 111 18.66 -3.24 -5.07
CA ILE A 111 17.54 -3.52 -5.98
C ILE A 111 17.30 -2.29 -6.85
N ASP A 112 17.11 -2.52 -8.15
CA ASP A 112 16.81 -1.45 -9.10
C ASP A 112 15.49 -0.78 -8.71
N THR A 113 15.55 0.52 -8.41
CA THR A 113 14.44 1.35 -7.95
C THR A 113 14.58 2.75 -8.54
N PRO A 114 13.48 3.46 -8.82
CA PRO A 114 13.58 4.81 -9.37
C PRO A 114 14.29 5.75 -8.40
N ARG A 115 15.15 6.61 -8.91
CA ARG A 115 15.76 7.67 -8.10
C ARG A 115 14.68 8.62 -7.62
N SER A 116 14.81 9.08 -6.38
CA SER A 116 13.83 10.02 -5.81
C SER A 116 14.48 11.01 -4.84
N ILE A 117 13.88 12.17 -4.75
CA ILE A 117 14.25 13.23 -3.81
C ILE A 117 13.02 13.48 -2.93
N THR A 118 13.19 13.39 -1.62
CA THR A 118 12.12 13.67 -0.65
C THR A 118 12.23 15.12 -0.19
N PHE A 119 11.11 15.81 -0.11
CA PHE A 119 11.06 17.22 0.27
C PHE A 119 9.79 17.55 1.04
N ASN A 120 9.85 18.59 1.87
CA ASN A 120 8.73 19.19 2.59
C ASN A 120 8.53 20.67 2.23
N GLU A 121 9.32 21.17 1.30
CA GLU A 121 9.21 22.50 0.72
C GLU A 121 9.66 22.45 -0.75
N ALA A 122 8.79 22.85 -1.68
CA ALA A 122 9.06 22.73 -3.11
C ALA A 122 10.33 23.49 -3.55
N ALA A 123 10.58 24.66 -2.95
CA ALA A 123 11.77 25.47 -3.26
C ALA A 123 13.09 24.76 -2.90
N ALA A 124 13.07 23.83 -1.94
CA ALA A 124 14.26 23.05 -1.55
C ALA A 124 14.77 22.15 -2.69
N LEU A 125 13.90 21.75 -3.63
CA LEU A 125 14.29 20.99 -4.82
C LEU A 125 15.35 21.67 -5.67
N ARG A 126 15.46 22.99 -5.62
CA ARG A 126 16.46 23.74 -6.40
C ARG A 126 17.91 23.37 -6.04
N ALA A 127 18.15 22.98 -4.81
CA ALA A 127 19.47 22.49 -4.38
C ALA A 127 19.84 21.13 -5.04
N HIS A 128 18.84 20.36 -5.45
CA HIS A 128 18.96 19.04 -6.06
C HIS A 128 18.64 19.03 -7.55
N ALA A 129 18.51 20.20 -8.21
CA ALA A 129 18.10 20.31 -9.62
C ALA A 129 18.97 19.47 -10.57
N HIS A 130 20.27 19.29 -10.24
CA HIS A 130 21.22 18.50 -11.01
C HIS A 130 21.00 16.98 -10.92
N GLU A 131 20.22 16.51 -9.96
CA GLU A 131 19.88 15.10 -9.76
C GLU A 131 18.56 14.72 -10.46
N ILE A 132 17.79 15.72 -10.91
CA ILE A 132 16.45 15.51 -11.47
C ILE A 132 16.52 15.31 -12.97
N THR A 133 15.88 14.26 -13.47
CA THR A 133 15.63 14.05 -14.89
C THR A 133 14.15 14.32 -15.16
N TRP A 134 13.87 15.20 -16.11
CA TRP A 134 12.51 15.55 -16.50
C TRP A 134 12.04 14.75 -17.73
N PRO A 135 10.74 14.38 -17.83
CA PRO A 135 9.70 14.59 -16.81
C PRO A 135 9.97 13.75 -15.57
N ALA A 136 9.38 14.16 -14.43
CA ALA A 136 9.47 13.47 -13.17
C ALA A 136 8.07 13.17 -12.60
N VAL A 137 7.97 12.23 -11.66
CA VAL A 137 6.74 11.88 -10.97
C VAL A 137 6.72 12.55 -9.60
N LEU A 138 5.77 13.45 -9.38
CA LEU A 138 5.46 14.02 -8.09
C LEU A 138 4.45 13.12 -7.37
N LYS A 139 4.74 12.68 -6.13
CA LYS A 139 3.83 11.86 -5.35
C LYS A 139 3.99 12.09 -3.83
N PRO A 140 2.90 11.96 -3.03
CA PRO A 140 3.01 12.05 -1.57
C PRO A 140 3.86 10.89 -1.00
N ASP A 141 4.55 11.12 0.11
CA ASP A 141 5.29 10.09 0.84
C ASP A 141 4.32 9.07 1.44
N GLN A 142 3.33 9.53 2.19
CA GLN A 142 2.21 8.70 2.60
C GLN A 142 1.17 8.67 1.47
N GLY A 143 1.36 7.74 0.53
CA GLY A 143 0.46 7.53 -0.59
C GLY A 143 -0.55 6.42 -0.35
N GLY A 144 -1.27 6.12 -1.40
CA GLY A 144 -2.18 4.97 -1.50
C GLY A 144 -3.06 5.13 -2.73
N SER A 145 -3.34 4.02 -3.39
CA SER A 145 -4.21 3.96 -4.59
C SER A 145 -3.80 4.87 -5.75
N GLY A 146 -2.57 5.40 -5.77
CA GLY A 146 -2.10 6.31 -6.82
C GLY A 146 -2.67 7.73 -6.74
N ALA A 147 -3.31 8.11 -5.65
CA ALA A 147 -3.86 9.45 -5.48
C ALA A 147 -2.75 10.51 -5.36
N ARG A 148 -3.02 11.70 -5.93
CA ARG A 148 -2.09 12.85 -5.94
C ARG A 148 -0.75 12.55 -6.59
N ILE A 149 -0.72 11.66 -7.58
CA ILE A 149 0.45 11.41 -8.40
C ILE A 149 0.29 12.22 -9.68
N GLU A 150 1.29 13.05 -9.98
CA GLU A 150 1.32 13.87 -11.18
C GLU A 150 2.66 13.73 -11.92
N VAL A 151 2.65 13.81 -13.23
CA VAL A 151 3.86 13.97 -14.04
C VAL A 151 4.14 15.45 -14.18
N VAL A 152 5.35 15.86 -13.85
CA VAL A 152 5.77 17.27 -13.82
C VAL A 152 7.03 17.47 -14.68
N GLU A 153 7.14 18.64 -15.29
CA GLU A 153 8.17 18.97 -16.28
C GLU A 153 9.25 19.93 -15.72
N SER A 154 9.00 20.51 -14.54
CA SER A 154 9.94 21.45 -13.92
C SER A 154 9.67 21.69 -12.44
N ILE A 155 10.66 22.28 -11.74
CA ILE A 155 10.50 22.70 -10.33
C ILE A 155 9.44 23.80 -10.21
N GLU A 156 9.35 24.70 -11.18
CA GLU A 156 8.36 25.78 -11.21
C GLU A 156 6.93 25.22 -11.23
N GLN A 157 6.70 24.13 -11.98
CA GLN A 157 5.41 23.44 -11.98
C GLN A 157 5.11 22.82 -10.61
N VAL A 158 6.08 22.17 -9.97
CA VAL A 158 5.93 21.63 -8.60
C VAL A 158 5.58 22.76 -7.63
N GLU A 159 6.32 23.87 -7.63
CA GLU A 159 6.02 25.04 -6.79
C GLU A 159 4.62 25.60 -7.05
N ALA A 160 4.18 25.62 -8.31
CA ALA A 160 2.86 26.13 -8.69
C ALA A 160 1.72 25.24 -8.14
N ILE A 161 1.89 23.91 -8.13
CA ILE A 161 0.92 22.95 -7.57
C ILE A 161 0.69 23.28 -6.09
N PHE A 162 1.73 23.34 -5.29
CA PHE A 162 1.62 23.58 -3.83
C PHE A 162 1.17 25.01 -3.50
N ARG A 163 1.47 25.99 -4.35
CA ARG A 163 1.00 27.36 -4.19
C ARG A 163 -0.49 27.48 -4.47
N ARG A 164 -0.97 26.74 -5.48
CA ARG A 164 -2.39 26.73 -5.86
C ARG A 164 -3.25 26.06 -4.79
N ASP A 165 -2.77 24.97 -4.20
CA ASP A 165 -3.50 24.21 -3.20
C ASP A 165 -2.58 23.83 -2.02
N PRO A 166 -2.56 24.63 -0.94
CA PRO A 166 -1.79 24.29 0.26
C PRO A 166 -2.22 22.98 0.94
N SER A 167 -3.47 22.52 0.72
CA SER A 167 -3.93 21.24 1.26
C SER A 167 -3.30 20.03 0.56
N TYR A 168 -2.64 20.28 -0.57
CA TYR A 168 -1.91 19.25 -1.31
C TYR A 168 -0.80 18.58 -0.47
N TRP A 169 -0.25 19.29 0.52
CA TRP A 169 0.73 18.76 1.46
C TRP A 169 0.22 17.64 2.38
N LEU A 170 -1.10 17.50 2.52
CA LEU A 170 -1.67 16.44 3.35
C LEU A 170 -1.44 15.06 2.72
N PRO A 171 -1.37 13.97 3.54
CA PRO A 171 -1.65 13.95 4.98
C PRO A 171 -0.43 14.20 5.88
N ASP A 172 0.79 14.05 5.39
CA ASP A 172 2.02 13.97 6.20
C ASP A 172 3.02 15.11 5.95
N ASN A 173 2.72 16.01 5.02
CA ASN A 173 3.55 17.15 4.61
C ASN A 173 4.90 16.74 3.98
N LEU A 174 4.98 15.55 3.40
CA LEU A 174 6.14 15.06 2.69
C LEU A 174 5.76 14.61 1.28
N PHE A 175 6.63 14.93 0.33
CA PHE A 175 6.51 14.50 -1.06
C PHE A 175 7.81 13.95 -1.60
N LEU A 176 7.69 13.10 -2.61
CA LEU A 176 8.80 12.65 -3.43
C LEU A 176 8.67 13.23 -4.83
N LEU A 177 9.80 13.69 -5.35
CA LEU A 177 10.01 13.85 -6.78
C LEU A 177 10.82 12.64 -7.25
N GLN A 178 10.22 11.82 -8.09
CA GLN A 178 10.78 10.53 -8.52
C GLN A 178 11.01 10.51 -10.02
N GLU A 179 12.05 9.81 -10.44
CA GLU A 179 12.36 9.53 -11.84
C GLU A 179 11.13 8.93 -12.55
N TYR A 180 10.75 9.52 -13.68
CA TYR A 180 9.73 8.94 -14.55
C TYR A 180 10.34 7.81 -15.38
N LEU A 181 9.78 6.63 -15.25
CA LEU A 181 10.23 5.45 -15.99
C LEU A 181 9.18 5.09 -17.06
N PRO A 182 9.52 5.21 -18.34
CA PRO A 182 8.65 4.74 -19.40
C PRO A 182 8.47 3.23 -19.28
N HIS A 183 7.25 2.76 -19.47
CA HIS A 183 6.89 1.36 -19.53
C HIS A 183 5.81 1.15 -20.59
N ASP A 184 5.64 -0.07 -21.06
CA ASP A 184 4.59 -0.41 -22.01
C ASP A 184 3.22 -0.40 -21.29
N PRO A 185 2.30 0.52 -21.62
CA PRO A 185 0.99 0.61 -20.99
C PRO A 185 0.12 -0.65 -21.24
N GLU A 186 0.36 -1.39 -22.32
CA GLU A 186 -0.36 -2.64 -22.60
C GLU A 186 0.13 -3.80 -21.72
N GLN A 187 1.38 -3.79 -21.30
CA GLN A 187 1.88 -4.75 -20.31
C GLN A 187 1.56 -4.33 -18.88
N GLY A 188 1.41 -3.04 -18.65
CA GLY A 188 1.09 -2.47 -17.34
C GLY A 188 2.21 -2.69 -16.32
N ILE A 189 1.84 -2.65 -15.05
CA ILE A 189 2.73 -2.96 -13.93
C ILE A 189 2.53 -4.39 -13.45
N VAL A 190 3.51 -4.94 -12.77
CA VAL A 190 3.41 -6.27 -12.14
C VAL A 190 3.31 -6.11 -10.64
N ARG A 191 2.36 -6.83 -10.04
CA ARG A 191 2.19 -6.92 -8.61
C ARG A 191 2.28 -8.37 -8.16
N LEU A 192 3.15 -8.60 -7.18
CA LEU A 192 3.42 -9.91 -6.58
C LEU A 192 2.83 -9.91 -5.17
N GLU A 193 1.85 -10.75 -4.91
CA GLU A 193 1.25 -10.91 -3.58
C GLU A 193 1.98 -11.99 -2.80
N PHE A 194 2.31 -11.70 -1.54
CA PHE A 194 3.05 -12.58 -0.64
C PHE A 194 2.25 -12.89 0.62
N LEU A 195 2.46 -14.08 1.13
CA LEU A 195 1.91 -14.56 2.39
C LEU A 195 2.96 -15.39 3.14
N GLY A 196 3.32 -14.99 4.35
CA GLY A 196 4.32 -15.69 5.15
C GLY A 196 5.68 -15.84 4.46
N GLY A 197 6.09 -14.84 3.67
CA GLY A 197 7.35 -14.85 2.93
C GLY A 197 7.34 -15.63 1.62
N GLN A 198 6.23 -16.29 1.26
CA GLN A 198 6.07 -17.04 0.02
C GLN A 198 5.19 -16.30 -0.98
N LEU A 199 5.51 -16.42 -2.27
CA LEU A 199 4.65 -15.89 -3.33
C LEU A 199 3.29 -16.59 -3.26
N LEU A 200 2.24 -15.80 -3.12
CA LEU A 200 0.85 -16.28 -3.14
C LEU A 200 0.33 -16.38 -4.57
N TYR A 201 0.41 -15.28 -5.30
CA TYR A 201 0.16 -15.20 -6.76
C TYR A 201 0.76 -13.91 -7.32
N ALA A 202 0.78 -13.80 -8.64
CA ALA A 202 1.19 -12.60 -9.35
C ALA A 202 0.10 -12.12 -10.29
N MET A 203 0.06 -10.80 -10.55
CA MET A 203 -0.85 -10.20 -11.51
C MET A 203 -0.18 -9.07 -12.29
N ARG A 204 -0.65 -8.88 -13.52
CA ARG A 204 -0.42 -7.66 -14.29
C ARG A 204 -1.60 -6.71 -14.07
N VAL A 205 -1.30 -5.43 -13.95
CA VAL A 205 -2.29 -4.37 -13.74
C VAL A 205 -2.17 -3.37 -14.87
N LYS A 206 -3.17 -3.35 -15.75
CA LYS A 206 -3.26 -2.35 -16.82
C LYS A 206 -3.97 -1.12 -16.31
N THR A 207 -3.27 0.00 -16.32
CA THR A 207 -3.73 1.26 -15.75
C THR A 207 -4.26 2.24 -16.79
N HIS A 208 -4.02 1.95 -18.07
CA HIS A 208 -4.37 2.83 -19.20
C HIS A 208 -3.85 4.26 -19.03
N GLY A 209 -2.62 4.38 -18.48
CA GLY A 209 -1.97 5.67 -18.23
C GLY A 209 -2.39 6.36 -16.95
N ARG A 210 -3.25 5.75 -16.13
CA ARG A 210 -3.63 6.29 -14.81
C ARG A 210 -2.64 5.84 -13.74
N PHE A 211 -2.41 6.69 -12.75
CA PHE A 211 -1.68 6.31 -11.53
C PHE A 211 -2.60 5.70 -10.47
N ASN A 212 -3.89 6.02 -10.51
CA ASN A 212 -4.85 5.46 -9.56
C ASN A 212 -5.19 4.00 -9.92
N LEU A 213 -4.80 3.09 -9.04
CA LEU A 213 -4.96 1.64 -9.19
C LEU A 213 -6.22 1.08 -8.52
N CYS A 214 -7.00 1.93 -7.84
CA CYS A 214 -8.20 1.48 -7.16
C CYS A 214 -9.42 1.58 -8.08
N PRO A 215 -10.04 0.46 -8.48
CA PRO A 215 -11.25 0.47 -9.29
C PRO A 215 -12.51 0.74 -8.45
N SER A 216 -12.37 0.86 -7.12
CA SER A 216 -13.51 1.06 -6.23
C SER A 216 -13.99 2.50 -6.26
N PRO A 217 -15.30 2.78 -6.38
CA PRO A 217 -15.85 4.11 -6.22
C PRO A 217 -15.59 4.70 -4.82
N VAL A 218 -15.26 3.86 -3.83
CA VAL A 218 -14.88 4.31 -2.48
C VAL A 218 -13.47 4.94 -2.45
N CYS A 219 -12.58 4.54 -3.37
CA CYS A 219 -11.26 5.17 -3.52
C CYS A 219 -11.29 6.39 -4.44
N ASN A 220 -12.36 6.52 -5.21
CA ASN A 220 -12.67 7.64 -6.08
C ASN A 220 -14.06 8.12 -5.67
N PRO A 221 -14.23 8.84 -4.55
CA PRO A 221 -15.49 9.53 -4.28
C PRO A 221 -15.74 10.41 -5.49
N ASP A 222 -16.93 10.31 -6.09
CA ASP A 222 -17.36 11.23 -7.13
C ASP A 222 -17.07 12.64 -6.62
N ASP A 223 -16.32 13.44 -7.38
CA ASP A 223 -15.96 14.80 -7.07
C ASP A 223 -17.22 15.68 -7.03
N GLY A 224 -18.00 15.49 -5.97
CA GLY A 224 -19.22 16.26 -5.69
C GLY A 224 -18.96 17.69 -5.22
N ASP A 225 -17.69 18.08 -5.04
CA ASP A 225 -17.32 19.47 -4.74
C ASP A 225 -16.04 19.82 -5.52
N GLY A 226 -16.28 20.35 -6.72
CA GLY A 226 -15.41 20.95 -7.68
C GLY A 226 -14.03 21.42 -7.26
N ILE A 227 -13.00 20.59 -7.39
CA ILE A 227 -11.64 21.02 -7.68
C ILE A 227 -10.95 19.91 -8.51
N CYS A 228 -11.44 19.69 -9.69
CA CYS A 228 -10.68 19.29 -10.88
C CYS A 228 -11.65 19.26 -12.07
N GLU A 229 -11.85 20.40 -12.71
CA GLU A 229 -12.33 20.45 -14.08
C GLU A 229 -11.21 19.93 -14.99
N ILE A 230 -11.01 18.62 -15.02
CA ILE A 230 -10.53 17.99 -16.23
C ILE A 230 -11.77 17.87 -17.11
N PRO A 231 -11.78 18.44 -18.35
CA PRO A 231 -12.90 18.25 -19.25
C PRO A 231 -13.23 16.77 -19.31
N ALA A 232 -14.52 16.44 -19.30
CA ALA A 232 -15.02 15.08 -19.50
C ALA A 232 -14.51 14.55 -20.86
N ALA A 233 -13.29 14.10 -20.88
CA ALA A 233 -12.64 13.48 -22.01
C ALA A 233 -12.80 11.99 -21.82
N VAL A 234 -13.61 11.37 -22.68
CA VAL A 234 -13.67 9.95 -22.97
C VAL A 234 -13.47 9.11 -21.71
N GLU A 235 -14.49 8.39 -21.27
CA GLU A 235 -14.38 7.43 -20.17
C GLU A 235 -13.16 6.55 -20.42
N ALA A 236 -12.06 6.83 -19.72
CA ALA A 236 -10.88 6.02 -19.84
C ALA A 236 -11.21 4.62 -19.30
N PRO A 237 -10.78 3.53 -19.97
CA PRO A 237 -11.11 2.19 -19.55
C PRO A 237 -10.73 1.94 -18.08
N PRO A 238 -11.50 1.12 -17.35
CA PRO A 238 -11.21 0.82 -15.95
C PRO A 238 -9.85 0.15 -15.80
N VAL A 239 -9.26 0.23 -14.60
CA VAL A 239 -8.06 -0.55 -14.27
C VAL A 239 -8.39 -2.04 -14.35
N GLU A 240 -7.59 -2.79 -15.09
CA GLU A 240 -7.79 -4.22 -15.32
C GLU A 240 -6.70 -5.05 -14.62
N PHE A 241 -7.09 -6.21 -14.12
CA PHE A 241 -6.21 -7.13 -13.38
C PHE A 241 -6.21 -8.49 -14.07
N PHE A 242 -5.03 -9.01 -14.41
CA PHE A 242 -4.83 -10.28 -15.11
C PHE A 242 -3.91 -11.18 -14.31
N ALA A 243 -4.22 -12.45 -14.22
CA ALA A 243 -3.31 -13.43 -13.65
C ALA A 243 -1.98 -13.45 -14.44
N TYR A 244 -0.86 -13.57 -13.72
CA TYR A 244 0.48 -13.65 -14.31
C TYR A 244 1.21 -14.91 -13.79
N PRO A 245 0.85 -16.10 -14.27
CA PRO A 245 1.42 -17.36 -13.77
C PRO A 245 2.90 -17.54 -14.15
N GLU A 246 3.33 -16.95 -15.26
CA GLU A 246 4.70 -17.09 -15.79
C GLU A 246 5.63 -15.96 -15.31
N VAL A 247 5.42 -15.44 -14.11
CA VAL A 247 6.31 -14.41 -13.56
C VAL A 247 7.75 -14.92 -13.49
N PRO A 248 8.75 -14.14 -13.95
CA PRO A 248 10.14 -14.58 -13.98
C PRO A 248 10.66 -14.90 -12.57
N ALA A 249 11.31 -16.07 -12.41
CA ALA A 249 11.86 -16.51 -11.14
C ALA A 249 12.81 -15.49 -10.49
N ALA A 250 13.57 -14.74 -11.28
CA ALA A 250 14.45 -13.67 -10.81
C ALA A 250 13.66 -12.51 -10.18
N ALA A 251 12.48 -12.16 -10.73
CA ALA A 251 11.61 -11.15 -10.13
C ALA A 251 11.02 -11.61 -8.78
N VAL A 252 10.59 -12.87 -8.73
CA VAL A 252 10.10 -13.49 -7.48
C VAL A 252 11.19 -13.50 -6.42
N ALA A 253 12.41 -13.92 -6.76
CA ALA A 253 13.55 -13.96 -5.83
C ALA A 253 13.91 -12.55 -5.32
N THR A 254 13.86 -11.54 -6.18
CA THR A 254 14.07 -10.13 -5.78
C THR A 254 12.98 -9.67 -4.82
N ALA A 255 11.72 -9.91 -5.14
CA ALA A 255 10.60 -9.55 -4.28
C ALA A 255 10.63 -10.29 -2.93
N GLN A 256 11.06 -11.56 -2.89
CA GLN A 256 11.26 -12.30 -1.64
C GLN A 256 12.31 -11.64 -0.72
N ARG A 257 13.40 -11.14 -1.29
CA ARG A 257 14.41 -10.37 -0.52
C ARG A 257 13.80 -9.10 0.08
N ILE A 258 12.93 -8.40 -0.67
CA ILE A 258 12.21 -7.23 -0.18
C ILE A 258 11.29 -7.62 0.98
N VAL A 259 10.46 -8.64 0.79
CA VAL A 259 9.51 -9.15 1.80
C VAL A 259 10.23 -9.54 3.09
N GLN A 260 11.36 -10.22 3.00
CA GLN A 260 12.17 -10.62 4.15
C GLN A 260 12.76 -9.40 4.88
N ALA A 261 13.33 -8.44 4.14
CA ALA A 261 13.92 -7.24 4.72
C ALA A 261 12.85 -6.33 5.35
N ALA A 262 11.68 -6.22 4.72
CA ALA A 262 10.53 -5.47 5.20
C ALA A 262 9.75 -6.19 6.30
N ARG A 263 10.01 -7.50 6.56
CA ARG A 263 9.28 -8.36 7.51
C ARG A 263 7.79 -8.42 7.25
N LEU A 264 7.40 -8.45 5.96
CA LEU A 264 6.00 -8.55 5.57
C LEU A 264 5.43 -9.94 5.90
N ASP A 265 4.31 -9.97 6.62
CA ASP A 265 3.52 -11.19 6.82
C ASP A 265 2.57 -11.42 5.63
N VAL A 266 1.86 -10.38 5.24
CA VAL A 266 0.95 -10.34 4.08
C VAL A 266 1.21 -9.03 3.35
N GLY A 267 1.40 -9.06 2.04
CA GLY A 267 1.61 -7.81 1.31
C GLY A 267 1.92 -7.99 -0.16
N GLY A 268 1.94 -6.88 -0.88
CA GLY A 268 2.19 -6.81 -2.31
C GLY A 268 3.45 -6.01 -2.64
N ILE A 269 4.24 -6.51 -3.58
CA ILE A 269 5.43 -5.83 -4.12
C ILE A 269 5.16 -5.48 -5.57
N GLU A 270 5.40 -4.22 -5.94
CA GLU A 270 5.17 -3.75 -7.31
C GLU A 270 6.48 -3.44 -8.04
N TYR A 271 6.51 -3.84 -9.31
CA TYR A 271 7.56 -3.44 -10.24
C TYR A 271 6.99 -3.13 -11.62
N LEU A 272 7.74 -2.39 -12.40
CA LEU A 272 7.51 -2.20 -13.83
C LEU A 272 8.68 -2.74 -14.66
N GLU A 273 8.40 -3.08 -15.92
CA GLU A 273 9.39 -3.47 -16.90
C GLU A 273 9.63 -2.31 -17.87
N THR A 274 10.86 -1.83 -17.91
CA THR A 274 11.26 -0.76 -18.84
C THR A 274 11.52 -1.30 -20.24
N PRO A 275 11.48 -0.48 -21.31
CA PRO A 275 11.71 -0.93 -22.68
C PRO A 275 13.08 -1.59 -22.92
N ASP A 276 14.08 -1.28 -22.09
CA ASP A 276 15.40 -1.90 -22.09
C ASP A 276 15.48 -3.21 -21.29
N GLY A 277 14.33 -3.68 -20.77
CA GLY A 277 14.20 -4.97 -20.10
C GLY A 277 14.57 -4.99 -18.61
N ARG A 278 14.82 -3.81 -17.97
CA ARG A 278 15.03 -3.73 -16.53
C ARG A 278 13.72 -3.93 -15.77
N ARG A 279 13.80 -4.53 -14.58
CA ARG A 279 12.71 -4.63 -13.62
C ARG A 279 12.98 -3.69 -12.47
N VAL A 280 12.17 -2.65 -12.38
CA VAL A 280 12.35 -1.56 -11.42
C VAL A 280 11.27 -1.66 -10.37
N PHE A 281 11.66 -1.96 -9.13
CA PHE A 281 10.75 -2.12 -7.98
C PHE A 281 10.52 -0.76 -7.31
N TYR A 282 9.27 -0.43 -6.98
CA TYR A 282 8.95 0.94 -6.54
C TYR A 282 7.90 1.06 -5.45
N ASP A 283 7.18 -0.02 -5.11
CA ASP A 283 6.13 0.05 -4.08
C ASP A 283 6.06 -1.23 -3.24
N ILE A 284 5.93 -1.04 -1.93
CA ILE A 284 5.82 -2.09 -0.92
C ILE A 284 4.52 -1.84 -0.16
N ASN A 285 3.56 -2.77 -0.29
CA ASN A 285 2.24 -2.64 0.28
C ASN A 285 2.03 -3.70 1.37
N ALA A 286 1.93 -3.30 2.63
CA ALA A 286 1.63 -4.20 3.75
C ALA A 286 0.13 -4.43 3.92
N ASN A 287 -0.70 -3.52 3.43
CA ASN A 287 -2.14 -3.73 3.35
C ASN A 287 -2.51 -4.10 1.91
N SER A 288 -2.73 -5.39 1.66
CA SER A 288 -3.11 -5.87 0.34
C SER A 288 -4.60 -6.17 0.26
N ASN A 289 -5.27 -5.49 -0.68
CA ASN A 289 -6.62 -5.83 -1.11
C ASN A 289 -6.53 -7.00 -2.10
N LEU A 290 -6.32 -8.21 -1.58
CA LEU A 290 -6.24 -9.42 -2.37
C LEU A 290 -7.40 -9.51 -3.38
N ARG A 291 -7.10 -10.06 -4.57
CA ARG A 291 -8.05 -10.14 -5.69
C ARG A 291 -8.57 -11.57 -5.87
N PRO A 292 -9.77 -11.91 -5.34
CA PRO A 292 -10.32 -13.26 -5.50
C PRO A 292 -10.50 -13.69 -6.96
N SER A 293 -10.88 -12.75 -7.84
CA SER A 293 -11.05 -13.05 -9.26
C SER A 293 -9.74 -13.48 -9.93
N VAL A 294 -8.62 -12.83 -9.59
CA VAL A 294 -7.30 -13.20 -10.10
C VAL A 294 -6.81 -14.50 -9.46
N ALA A 295 -6.95 -14.65 -8.14
CA ALA A 295 -6.51 -15.84 -7.44
C ALA A 295 -7.29 -17.10 -7.86
N ALA A 296 -8.54 -16.95 -8.28
CA ALA A 296 -9.36 -18.05 -8.81
C ALA A 296 -8.74 -18.66 -10.08
N GLU A 297 -8.03 -17.89 -10.90
CA GLU A 297 -7.30 -18.39 -12.06
C GLU A 297 -6.11 -19.31 -11.66
N PHE A 298 -5.61 -19.17 -10.42
CA PHE A 298 -4.63 -20.07 -9.81
C PHE A 298 -5.28 -21.21 -9.01
N GLY A 299 -6.61 -21.28 -8.95
CA GLY A 299 -7.36 -22.38 -8.35
C GLY A 299 -7.56 -22.27 -6.83
N PHE A 300 -7.51 -21.07 -6.23
CA PHE A 300 -7.73 -20.90 -4.79
C PHE A 300 -8.41 -19.57 -4.42
N ASP A 301 -8.96 -19.52 -3.20
CA ASP A 301 -9.43 -18.28 -2.56
C ASP A 301 -8.29 -17.71 -1.70
N PRO A 302 -7.82 -16.47 -1.96
CA PRO A 302 -6.70 -15.87 -1.25
C PRO A 302 -7.02 -15.60 0.22
N PHE A 303 -8.28 -15.35 0.59
CA PHE A 303 -8.68 -15.13 1.98
C PHE A 303 -8.66 -16.42 2.80
N GLU A 304 -9.00 -17.57 2.19
CA GLU A 304 -8.81 -18.87 2.87
C GLU A 304 -7.33 -19.12 3.17
N ARG A 305 -6.43 -18.79 2.24
CA ARG A 305 -4.97 -18.90 2.47
C ARG A 305 -4.50 -17.99 3.60
N VAL A 306 -5.01 -16.74 3.65
CA VAL A 306 -4.71 -15.82 4.76
C VAL A 306 -5.21 -16.41 6.09
N VAL A 307 -6.43 -16.96 6.13
CA VAL A 307 -6.95 -17.59 7.35
C VAL A 307 -6.13 -18.82 7.76
N ASP A 308 -5.67 -19.66 6.82
CA ASP A 308 -4.75 -20.76 7.11
C ASP A 308 -3.46 -20.26 7.78
N TYR A 309 -2.89 -19.16 7.25
CA TYR A 309 -1.72 -18.51 7.82
C TYR A 309 -2.00 -17.98 9.23
N LEU A 310 -3.09 -17.23 9.42
CA LEU A 310 -3.48 -16.68 10.73
C LEU A 310 -3.67 -17.80 11.78
N VAL A 311 -4.33 -18.89 11.41
CA VAL A 311 -4.52 -20.07 12.29
C VAL A 311 -3.17 -20.72 12.64
N ALA A 312 -2.25 -20.84 11.69
CA ALA A 312 -0.90 -21.32 11.96
C ALA A 312 -0.15 -20.40 12.95
N GLN A 313 -0.29 -19.07 12.77
CA GLN A 313 0.32 -18.08 13.67
C GLN A 313 -0.28 -18.10 15.09
N LEU A 314 -1.56 -18.47 15.25
CA LEU A 314 -2.20 -18.66 16.57
C LEU A 314 -1.69 -19.90 17.31
N ARG A 315 -1.15 -20.88 16.59
CA ARG A 315 -0.63 -22.13 17.17
C ARG A 315 0.87 -22.08 17.50
N ALA A 316 1.58 -21.13 16.88
CA ALA A 316 3.01 -20.89 17.11
C ALA A 316 3.27 -20.10 18.40
#